data_f96f35b937cd8c57ce11a9a3056e85a6
#
_entry.id   f96f35b937cd8c57ce11a9a3056e85a6
#
_cell.length_a   1.000
_cell.length_b   1.000
_cell.length_c   1.000
_cell.angle_alpha   90.00
_cell.angle_beta   90.00
_cell.angle_gamma   90.00
#
_symmetry.space_group_name_H-M   'P 1'
#
loop_
_entity.id
_entity.type
_entity.pdbx_description
1 polymer ?
#
loop_
_entity_poly.entity_id
_entity_poly.type
_entity_poly.pdbx_seq_one_letter_code
_entity_poly.pdbx_strand_id
1 'polypeptide(L)'
;MVAMGPRQYSIGITLLIVLTLLPFGASVGPQHASTLKTPPSWTIMVYMAADFLPDLPWRDNINQMEAANQAPGTNIIVLVDPLGSNDSMLLQIEHDDGTQGDAIISPRVNDSGAVIPSNGTVNMGSPDTLRSFIRFAATNFTADHLVLIMWGHAGGWYGLCPDGSDILTLPEFGQALSGAISDIDRTLDIIGIDSCSEATVETLYEVHPYADYLVASEKNIPNEGFPYTPILNRLSSSPGQTPLAFASGLVHDYIDWSRYNSSISASMGVFNLTRMGDLKTNLDQLARTGAKYDSLFHESLNDAFASAQYYGEPWNADLGDLLGRLLDKPLPPDIHKAVVDTMLSYLEVRSDFKKFDLENPSDGEHVARATGAVIYAPTTVSADDEYVNLSLAKGPWYLFGRLARNAGPTNHSSQVPALTYTYNENWQPVSMTLTWPGQYDSSDASVFREEAGGLSYINSTVSSGNRTTINGEGYLTISANAINGNVSQAHATIRVTLFGRTEIKVQIVENGKNSARDLDVRLTTKNSTFDNAAVSGALRFSLDVPSQVEIGDTVHVQIVDRKSGTVLGDALAVIEANETAITVEVHQAPQKEMPTSATLLVALLPGLLILLFDLQLYLGDKKKGRKPAR
;
A
#
# COMPACT_ATOMS: atom_id res chain seq x y z
N MET A 1 -54.92 -36.14 13.19
CA MET A 1 -55.78 -35.22 13.97
C MET A 1 -55.16 -33.83 13.92
N VAL A 2 -55.89 -32.98 13.25
CA VAL A 2 -55.97 -31.52 13.30
C VAL A 2 -54.68 -30.72 13.10
N ALA A 3 -54.58 -30.15 11.89
CA ALA A 3 -53.75 -29.03 11.52
C ALA A 3 -54.29 -27.70 12.10
N MET A 4 -53.39 -26.78 12.45
CA MET A 4 -53.72 -25.35 12.56
C MET A 4 -52.59 -24.54 11.90
N GLY A 5 -52.94 -23.79 10.86
CA GLY A 5 -52.08 -22.91 10.11
C GLY A 5 -51.91 -21.52 10.76
N PRO A 6 -50.97 -20.73 10.28
CA PRO A 6 -50.64 -19.41 10.84
C PRO A 6 -51.60 -18.31 10.36
N ARG A 7 -52.05 -17.48 11.30
CA ARG A 7 -52.84 -16.28 11.04
C ARG A 7 -51.92 -15.13 10.58
N GLN A 8 -52.22 -14.61 9.40
CA GLN A 8 -51.73 -13.31 8.92
C GLN A 8 -52.45 -12.18 9.68
N TYR A 9 -51.68 -11.23 10.21
CA TYR A 9 -52.18 -9.95 10.67
C TYR A 9 -51.82 -8.87 9.63
N SER A 10 -52.85 -8.35 8.99
CA SER A 10 -52.79 -7.16 8.13
C SER A 10 -52.98 -5.93 9.03
N ILE A 11 -52.01 -5.04 9.11
CA ILE A 11 -52.12 -3.74 9.75
C ILE A 11 -52.40 -2.72 8.66
N GLY A 12 -53.64 -2.28 8.55
CA GLY A 12 -54.04 -1.16 7.70
C GLY A 12 -53.67 0.17 8.37
N ILE A 13 -52.80 0.94 7.74
CA ILE A 13 -52.54 2.34 8.10
C ILE A 13 -53.45 3.20 7.26
N THR A 14 -54.46 3.79 7.87
CA THR A 14 -55.34 4.79 7.25
C THR A 14 -54.66 6.16 7.36
N LEU A 15 -54.12 6.65 6.27
CA LEU A 15 -53.58 8.02 6.17
C LEU A 15 -54.70 8.97 5.80
N LEU A 16 -55.10 9.86 6.70
CA LEU A 16 -56.12 10.91 6.45
C LEU A 16 -55.41 12.09 5.79
N ILE A 17 -55.59 12.24 4.48
CA ILE A 17 -55.14 13.42 3.73
C ILE A 17 -56.29 14.41 3.68
N VAL A 18 -56.10 15.57 4.33
CA VAL A 18 -56.99 16.74 4.19
C VAL A 18 -56.60 17.48 2.91
N LEU A 19 -57.38 17.39 1.85
CA LEU A 19 -57.18 18.12 0.62
C LEU A 19 -57.82 19.52 0.74
N THR A 20 -57.02 20.57 0.86
CA THR A 20 -57.50 21.95 0.59
C THR A 20 -57.32 22.26 -0.88
N LEU A 21 -58.40 22.34 -1.60
CA LEU A 21 -58.47 22.76 -3.00
C LEU A 21 -58.25 24.28 -3.10
N LEU A 22 -57.12 24.69 -3.66
CA LEU A 22 -56.93 26.02 -4.28
C LEU A 22 -56.65 25.83 -5.77
N PRO A 23 -57.24 26.62 -6.64
CA PRO A 23 -57.00 26.48 -8.09
C PRO A 23 -55.71 27.22 -8.45
N PHE A 24 -54.63 26.49 -8.69
CA PHE A 24 -53.47 27.03 -9.37
C PHE A 24 -53.41 26.44 -10.77
N GLY A 25 -53.44 27.35 -11.77
CA GLY A 25 -53.17 27.00 -13.14
C GLY A 25 -51.75 26.47 -13.29
N ALA A 26 -51.63 25.20 -13.58
CA ALA A 26 -50.38 24.57 -13.87
C ALA A 26 -49.90 24.97 -15.27
N SER A 27 -48.93 25.87 -15.35
CA SER A 27 -48.03 25.90 -16.50
C SER A 27 -47.17 24.63 -16.44
N VAL A 28 -47.33 23.75 -17.41
CA VAL A 28 -46.44 22.63 -17.64
C VAL A 28 -45.09 23.20 -18.04
N GLY A 29 -44.21 23.42 -17.04
CA GLY A 29 -42.78 23.66 -17.30
C GLY A 29 -42.17 22.42 -17.98
N PRO A 30 -41.14 22.61 -18.80
CA PRO A 30 -40.50 21.49 -19.46
C PRO A 30 -40.03 20.49 -18.36
N GLN A 31 -40.52 19.25 -18.46
CA GLN A 31 -39.96 18.15 -17.69
C GLN A 31 -38.47 18.14 -18.01
N HIS A 32 -37.63 18.37 -17.00
CA HIS A 32 -36.23 18.04 -17.10
C HIS A 32 -36.18 16.55 -17.45
N ALA A 33 -35.94 16.25 -18.71
CA ALA A 33 -35.49 14.95 -19.11
C ALA A 33 -34.27 14.68 -18.21
N SER A 34 -34.36 13.68 -17.34
CA SER A 34 -33.21 13.11 -16.67
C SER A 34 -32.25 12.77 -17.80
N THR A 35 -31.21 13.57 -17.97
CA THR A 35 -30.11 13.20 -18.86
C THR A 35 -29.58 11.90 -18.30
N LEU A 36 -29.82 10.81 -18.99
CA LEU A 36 -29.17 9.53 -18.73
C LEU A 36 -27.67 9.83 -18.74
N LYS A 37 -27.05 9.78 -17.56
CA LYS A 37 -25.63 10.04 -17.44
C LYS A 37 -24.95 8.97 -18.29
N THR A 38 -24.18 9.37 -19.29
CA THR A 38 -23.35 8.45 -20.07
C THR A 38 -22.51 7.64 -19.08
N PRO A 39 -22.41 6.33 -19.25
CA PRO A 39 -21.52 5.54 -18.39
C PRO A 39 -20.08 6.07 -18.49
N PRO A 40 -19.27 5.95 -17.43
CA PRO A 40 -17.88 6.38 -17.47
C PRO A 40 -17.12 5.66 -18.58
N SER A 41 -16.19 6.37 -19.18
CA SER A 41 -15.31 5.87 -20.24
C SER A 41 -14.07 5.20 -19.63
N TRP A 42 -13.47 4.27 -20.37
CA TRP A 42 -12.31 3.48 -19.93
C TRP A 42 -11.21 3.50 -20.99
N THR A 43 -9.97 3.65 -20.54
CA THR A 43 -8.79 3.37 -21.37
C THR A 43 -7.97 2.30 -20.68
N ILE A 44 -7.86 1.14 -21.33
CA ILE A 44 -7.07 -0.01 -20.89
C ILE A 44 -5.80 -0.02 -21.73
N MET A 45 -4.67 0.15 -21.07
CA MET A 45 -3.33 0.16 -21.62
C MET A 45 -2.67 -1.17 -21.32
N VAL A 46 -2.26 -1.94 -22.34
CA VAL A 46 -1.59 -3.22 -22.17
C VAL A 46 -0.14 -3.08 -22.66
N TYR A 47 0.80 -3.20 -21.73
CA TYR A 47 2.24 -3.18 -21.97
C TYR A 47 2.74 -4.62 -22.04
N MET A 48 2.97 -5.12 -23.29
CA MET A 48 3.14 -6.54 -23.57
C MET A 48 4.59 -6.83 -24.01
N ALA A 49 5.42 -7.25 -23.04
CA ALA A 49 6.81 -7.64 -23.25
C ALA A 49 6.88 -9.09 -23.72
N ALA A 50 6.92 -9.31 -25.05
CA ALA A 50 6.88 -10.60 -25.69
C ALA A 50 8.22 -11.03 -26.32
N ASP A 51 9.30 -10.25 -26.14
CA ASP A 51 10.62 -10.52 -26.75
C ASP A 51 11.36 -11.67 -26.07
N PHE A 52 11.17 -11.87 -24.77
CA PHE A 52 12.01 -12.81 -24.00
C PHE A 52 11.71 -14.29 -24.26
N LEU A 53 10.46 -14.64 -24.57
CA LEU A 53 10.07 -16.03 -24.89
C LEU A 53 9.16 -16.09 -26.12
N PRO A 54 9.58 -16.79 -27.18
CA PRO A 54 8.77 -16.95 -28.41
C PRO A 54 7.48 -17.75 -28.19
N ASP A 55 7.40 -18.49 -27.08
CA ASP A 55 6.30 -19.43 -26.80
C ASP A 55 5.15 -18.81 -25.99
N LEU A 56 5.28 -17.54 -25.56
CA LEU A 56 4.17 -16.86 -24.89
C LEU A 56 3.05 -16.52 -25.87
N PRO A 57 1.78 -16.76 -25.52
CA PRO A 57 0.64 -16.65 -26.42
C PRO A 57 0.14 -15.21 -26.62
N TRP A 58 1.05 -14.25 -26.81
CA TRP A 58 0.69 -12.84 -26.97
C TRP A 58 -0.32 -12.59 -28.10
N ARG A 59 -0.22 -13.36 -29.21
CA ARG A 59 -1.19 -13.27 -30.31
C ARG A 59 -2.57 -13.73 -29.88
N ASP A 60 -2.64 -14.82 -29.11
CA ASP A 60 -3.90 -15.36 -28.61
C ASP A 60 -4.56 -14.40 -27.64
N ASN A 61 -3.76 -13.69 -26.80
CA ASN A 61 -4.28 -12.68 -25.90
C ASN A 61 -4.81 -11.45 -26.67
N ILE A 62 -4.14 -11.01 -27.74
CA ILE A 62 -4.67 -9.95 -28.62
C ILE A 62 -5.98 -10.42 -29.28
N ASN A 63 -6.02 -11.64 -29.85
CA ASN A 63 -7.24 -12.22 -30.44
C ASN A 63 -8.37 -12.35 -29.40
N GLN A 64 -8.06 -12.66 -28.14
CA GLN A 64 -9.05 -12.65 -27.06
C GLN A 64 -9.62 -11.23 -26.80
N MET A 65 -8.75 -10.19 -26.87
CA MET A 65 -9.20 -8.81 -26.73
C MET A 65 -10.07 -8.41 -27.92
N GLU A 66 -9.72 -8.80 -29.15
CA GLU A 66 -10.50 -8.54 -30.37
C GLU A 66 -11.85 -9.27 -30.34
N ALA A 67 -11.89 -10.52 -29.84
CA ALA A 67 -13.12 -11.29 -29.72
C ALA A 67 -14.08 -10.76 -28.64
N ALA A 68 -13.62 -9.89 -27.75
CA ALA A 68 -14.46 -9.34 -26.70
C ALA A 68 -15.40 -8.24 -27.24
N ASN A 69 -16.60 -8.17 -26.66
CA ASN A 69 -17.49 -7.03 -26.92
C ASN A 69 -16.90 -5.76 -26.28
N GLN A 70 -16.88 -4.70 -27.03
CA GLN A 70 -16.41 -3.40 -26.53
C GLN A 70 -17.59 -2.49 -26.17
N ALA A 71 -17.57 -1.94 -24.95
CA ALA A 71 -18.53 -0.92 -24.57
C ALA A 71 -18.21 0.41 -25.27
N PRO A 72 -19.24 1.19 -25.66
CA PRO A 72 -19.01 2.55 -26.14
C PRO A 72 -18.21 3.37 -25.12
N GLY A 73 -17.16 4.05 -25.58
CA GLY A 73 -16.26 4.83 -24.72
C GLY A 73 -15.15 4.00 -24.05
N THR A 74 -14.95 2.74 -24.44
CA THR A 74 -13.80 1.93 -24.02
C THR A 74 -12.75 1.93 -25.12
N ASN A 75 -11.51 2.30 -24.77
CA ASN A 75 -10.33 2.16 -25.61
C ASN A 75 -9.42 1.07 -25.03
N ILE A 76 -8.89 0.20 -25.87
CA ILE A 76 -7.89 -0.80 -25.49
C ILE A 76 -6.68 -0.56 -26.38
N ILE A 77 -5.58 -0.13 -25.76
CA ILE A 77 -4.34 0.24 -26.46
C ILE A 77 -3.26 -0.74 -26.01
N VAL A 78 -2.66 -1.42 -26.97
CA VAL A 78 -1.63 -2.43 -26.72
C VAL A 78 -0.32 -1.97 -27.32
N LEU A 79 0.73 -1.88 -26.52
CA LEU A 79 2.11 -1.86 -26.98
C LEU A 79 2.66 -3.29 -26.83
N VAL A 80 2.99 -3.93 -27.93
CA VAL A 80 3.60 -5.27 -27.93
C VAL A 80 4.93 -5.24 -28.63
N ASP A 81 5.93 -5.87 -28.02
CA ASP A 81 7.26 -6.08 -28.58
C ASP A 81 7.56 -7.58 -28.68
N PRO A 82 7.35 -8.21 -29.87
CA PRO A 82 7.68 -9.61 -30.09
C PRO A 82 9.17 -9.86 -30.24
N LEU A 83 9.58 -11.16 -30.13
CA LEU A 83 10.97 -11.57 -30.36
C LEU A 83 11.37 -11.35 -31.83
N GLY A 84 12.02 -10.26 -32.11
CA GLY A 84 12.48 -9.93 -33.45
C GLY A 84 13.16 -8.59 -33.53
N SER A 85 13.21 -8.02 -34.70
CA SER A 85 13.72 -6.66 -34.88
C SER A 85 12.83 -5.89 -35.82
N ASN A 86 12.52 -4.65 -35.46
CA ASN A 86 11.62 -3.77 -36.21
C ASN A 86 10.18 -4.30 -36.28
N ASP A 87 9.72 -4.94 -35.22
CA ASP A 87 8.41 -5.62 -35.16
C ASP A 87 7.52 -5.17 -33.99
N SER A 88 7.98 -4.25 -33.14
CA SER A 88 7.14 -3.64 -32.12
C SER A 88 5.88 -3.02 -32.74
N MET A 89 4.75 -3.15 -32.07
CA MET A 89 3.46 -2.68 -32.57
C MET A 89 2.73 -1.89 -31.48
N LEU A 90 2.16 -0.78 -31.87
CA LEU A 90 1.16 -0.06 -31.07
C LEU A 90 -0.19 -0.24 -31.74
N LEU A 91 -1.11 -0.92 -31.06
CA LEU A 91 -2.42 -1.30 -31.61
C LEU A 91 -3.54 -0.60 -30.84
N GLN A 92 -4.58 -0.22 -31.55
CA GLN A 92 -5.89 0.08 -30.96
C GLN A 92 -6.79 -1.11 -31.26
N ILE A 93 -7.20 -1.82 -30.22
CA ILE A 93 -7.99 -3.03 -30.38
C ILE A 93 -9.37 -2.71 -30.93
N GLU A 94 -9.75 -3.40 -32.02
CA GLU A 94 -11.07 -3.36 -32.65
C GLU A 94 -11.73 -4.75 -32.51
N HIS A 95 -13.07 -4.77 -32.44
CA HIS A 95 -13.82 -6.01 -32.28
C HIS A 95 -13.78 -6.85 -33.56
N ASP A 96 -13.38 -8.12 -33.42
CA ASP A 96 -13.48 -9.14 -34.46
C ASP A 96 -14.69 -10.05 -34.21
N ASP A 97 -15.59 -10.15 -35.21
CA ASP A 97 -16.76 -11.04 -35.19
C ASP A 97 -16.42 -12.53 -35.45
N GLY A 98 -15.13 -12.88 -35.51
CA GLY A 98 -14.63 -14.23 -35.78
C GLY A 98 -14.55 -14.60 -37.26
N THR A 99 -14.72 -13.63 -38.18
CA THR A 99 -14.67 -13.89 -39.62
C THR A 99 -13.24 -13.98 -40.16
N GLN A 100 -12.25 -13.44 -39.43
CA GLN A 100 -10.86 -13.36 -39.86
C GLN A 100 -9.96 -14.48 -39.27
N GLY A 101 -10.53 -15.38 -38.46
CA GLY A 101 -9.78 -16.46 -37.79
C GLY A 101 -8.78 -15.89 -36.74
N ASP A 102 -7.57 -16.43 -36.71
CA ASP A 102 -6.53 -16.04 -35.72
C ASP A 102 -5.65 -14.85 -36.18
N ALA A 103 -6.09 -14.11 -37.20
CA ALA A 103 -5.34 -12.94 -37.68
C ALA A 103 -5.67 -11.70 -36.80
N ILE A 104 -4.63 -11.01 -36.34
CA ILE A 104 -4.81 -9.72 -35.67
C ILE A 104 -5.34 -8.71 -36.70
N ILE A 105 -6.55 -8.18 -36.45
CA ILE A 105 -7.23 -7.22 -37.33
C ILE A 105 -7.07 -5.77 -36.88
N SER A 106 -6.70 -5.57 -35.63
CA SER A 106 -6.58 -4.27 -34.99
C SER A 106 -5.55 -3.38 -35.71
N PRO A 107 -5.89 -2.13 -36.05
CA PRO A 107 -5.00 -1.25 -36.77
C PRO A 107 -3.81 -0.81 -35.87
N ARG A 108 -2.67 -0.60 -36.53
CA ARG A 108 -1.53 0.06 -35.91
C ARG A 108 -1.83 1.55 -35.72
N VAL A 109 -1.58 2.03 -34.50
CA VAL A 109 -1.69 3.45 -34.17
C VAL A 109 -0.42 4.17 -34.63
N ASN A 110 -0.58 5.27 -35.34
CA ASN A 110 0.54 6.12 -35.69
C ASN A 110 0.91 7.03 -34.51
N ASP A 111 1.99 6.74 -33.83
CA ASP A 111 2.51 7.51 -32.70
C ASP A 111 3.53 8.58 -33.11
N SER A 112 3.85 8.69 -34.41
CA SER A 112 4.87 9.62 -34.95
C SER A 112 6.24 9.50 -34.25
N GLY A 113 6.58 8.30 -33.74
CA GLY A 113 7.81 8.03 -33.02
C GLY A 113 7.79 8.46 -31.56
N ALA A 114 6.62 8.72 -30.99
CA ALA A 114 6.48 9.11 -29.59
C ALA A 114 6.64 7.93 -28.61
N VAL A 115 6.38 6.71 -29.06
CA VAL A 115 6.49 5.46 -28.31
C VAL A 115 7.48 4.52 -29.02
N ILE A 116 7.21 4.19 -30.29
CA ILE A 116 8.05 3.32 -31.12
C ILE A 116 9.04 4.17 -31.91
N PRO A 117 10.35 4.06 -31.65
CA PRO A 117 11.36 4.84 -32.38
C PRO A 117 11.45 4.40 -33.85
N SER A 118 12.15 5.18 -34.67
CA SER A 118 12.24 4.98 -36.15
C SER A 118 12.88 3.63 -36.56
N ASN A 119 13.61 2.97 -35.67
CA ASN A 119 14.15 1.63 -35.90
C ASN A 119 13.11 0.53 -35.69
N GLY A 120 11.87 0.87 -35.23
CA GLY A 120 10.75 -0.04 -35.10
C GLY A 120 10.87 -1.05 -33.97
N THR A 121 11.80 -0.87 -33.03
CA THR A 121 12.00 -1.73 -31.85
C THR A 121 12.05 -0.88 -30.60
N VAL A 122 11.30 -1.26 -29.57
CA VAL A 122 11.34 -0.66 -28.23
C VAL A 122 12.14 -1.56 -27.30
N ASN A 123 12.60 -1.01 -26.18
CA ASN A 123 13.10 -1.79 -25.05
C ASN A 123 12.00 -1.80 -23.96
N MET A 124 11.40 -2.96 -23.73
CA MET A 124 10.31 -3.12 -22.74
C MET A 124 10.83 -3.13 -21.30
N GLY A 125 12.13 -3.35 -21.08
CA GLY A 125 12.79 -3.18 -19.77
C GLY A 125 13.07 -1.71 -19.42
N SER A 126 12.88 -0.78 -20.36
CA SER A 126 13.20 0.64 -20.14
C SER A 126 12.07 1.42 -19.47
N PRO A 127 12.33 2.16 -18.38
CA PRO A 127 11.35 3.03 -17.76
C PRO A 127 10.82 4.14 -18.69
N ASP A 128 11.64 4.63 -19.62
CA ASP A 128 11.25 5.66 -20.58
C ASP A 128 10.24 5.14 -21.60
N THR A 129 10.34 3.87 -22.01
CA THR A 129 9.37 3.22 -22.90
C THR A 129 8.00 3.15 -22.23
N LEU A 130 7.95 2.65 -21.01
CA LEU A 130 6.70 2.55 -20.25
C LEU A 130 6.07 3.93 -20.00
N ARG A 131 6.88 4.91 -19.56
CA ARG A 131 6.41 6.29 -19.38
C ARG A 131 5.82 6.87 -20.65
N SER A 132 6.52 6.70 -21.77
CA SER A 132 6.09 7.21 -23.07
C SER A 132 4.79 6.57 -23.53
N PHE A 133 4.63 5.27 -23.34
CA PHE A 133 3.41 4.54 -23.66
C PHE A 133 2.20 5.03 -22.83
N ILE A 134 2.35 5.09 -21.49
CA ILE A 134 1.26 5.56 -20.61
C ILE A 134 0.85 6.99 -20.99
N ARG A 135 1.83 7.90 -21.14
CA ARG A 135 1.57 9.27 -21.54
C ARG A 135 0.84 9.34 -22.87
N PHE A 136 1.33 8.61 -23.89
CA PHE A 136 0.73 8.59 -25.22
C PHE A 136 -0.72 8.09 -25.16
N ALA A 137 -0.97 6.95 -24.54
CA ALA A 137 -2.27 6.33 -24.48
C ALA A 137 -3.27 7.20 -23.68
N ALA A 138 -2.91 7.67 -22.49
CA ALA A 138 -3.78 8.48 -21.65
C ALA A 138 -4.09 9.87 -22.26
N THR A 139 -3.17 10.43 -23.06
CA THR A 139 -3.38 11.73 -23.70
C THR A 139 -4.24 11.64 -24.97
N ASN A 140 -4.04 10.60 -25.79
CA ASN A 140 -4.73 10.47 -27.07
C ASN A 140 -6.07 9.71 -26.95
N PHE A 141 -6.23 8.90 -25.92
CA PHE A 141 -7.42 8.11 -25.63
C PHE A 141 -7.94 8.46 -24.23
N THR A 142 -8.37 9.69 -24.06
CA THR A 142 -8.83 10.21 -22.77
C THR A 142 -10.07 9.48 -22.27
N ALA A 143 -10.09 9.14 -20.98
CA ALA A 143 -11.20 8.44 -20.35
C ALA A 143 -11.36 8.83 -18.87
N ASP A 144 -12.51 8.51 -18.29
CA ASP A 144 -12.78 8.70 -16.86
C ASP A 144 -11.90 7.74 -16.01
N HIS A 145 -11.67 6.52 -16.51
CA HIS A 145 -10.85 5.50 -15.83
C HIS A 145 -9.67 5.05 -16.68
N LEU A 146 -8.51 4.94 -16.04
CA LEU A 146 -7.26 4.49 -16.65
C LEU A 146 -6.80 3.19 -15.98
N VAL A 147 -6.61 2.16 -16.80
CA VAL A 147 -6.09 0.84 -16.39
C VAL A 147 -4.80 0.57 -17.13
N LEU A 148 -3.75 0.18 -16.41
CA LEU A 148 -2.50 -0.33 -16.98
C LEU A 148 -2.41 -1.82 -16.70
N ILE A 149 -2.16 -2.63 -17.72
CA ILE A 149 -1.87 -4.06 -17.59
C ILE A 149 -0.42 -4.28 -18.03
N MET A 150 0.38 -4.81 -17.12
CA MET A 150 1.75 -5.25 -17.40
C MET A 150 1.71 -6.73 -17.73
N TRP A 151 2.15 -7.10 -18.93
CA TRP A 151 2.09 -8.46 -19.44
C TRP A 151 3.47 -8.98 -19.80
N GLY A 152 3.82 -10.18 -19.36
CA GLY A 152 5.07 -10.85 -19.70
C GLY A 152 5.63 -11.67 -18.55
N HIS A 153 6.95 -11.79 -18.46
CA HIS A 153 7.63 -12.41 -17.33
C HIS A 153 7.87 -11.43 -16.20
N ALA A 154 7.99 -11.97 -14.98
CA ALA A 154 8.34 -11.21 -13.80
C ALA A 154 9.10 -12.07 -12.79
N GLY A 155 9.87 -11.41 -11.92
CA GLY A 155 10.69 -12.03 -10.86
C GLY A 155 10.38 -11.49 -9.46
N GLY A 156 9.12 -11.09 -9.21
CA GLY A 156 8.71 -10.50 -7.96
C GLY A 156 9.45 -9.18 -7.70
N TRP A 157 10.05 -9.02 -6.52
CA TRP A 157 10.74 -7.79 -6.14
C TRP A 157 11.90 -7.38 -7.06
N TYR A 158 12.41 -8.30 -7.87
CA TYR A 158 13.53 -8.04 -8.77
C TYR A 158 13.11 -7.16 -9.97
N GLY A 159 11.93 -7.39 -10.53
CA GLY A 159 11.40 -6.64 -11.66
C GLY A 159 10.55 -7.46 -12.60
N LEU A 160 10.12 -6.82 -13.68
CA LEU A 160 9.17 -7.37 -14.65
C LEU A 160 9.53 -6.95 -16.09
N CYS A 161 8.85 -7.54 -17.06
CA CYS A 161 9.01 -7.20 -18.49
C CYS A 161 10.47 -7.28 -18.97
N PRO A 162 11.17 -8.42 -18.85
CA PRO A 162 12.50 -8.58 -19.41
C PRO A 162 12.48 -8.42 -20.94
N ASP A 163 13.57 -7.82 -21.48
CA ASP A 163 13.77 -7.56 -22.89
C ASP A 163 15.27 -7.72 -23.20
N GLY A 164 15.63 -8.78 -23.93
CA GLY A 164 17.01 -9.13 -24.16
C GLY A 164 17.83 -9.31 -22.87
N SER A 165 18.73 -8.37 -22.57
CA SER A 165 19.54 -8.36 -21.35
C SER A 165 19.05 -7.35 -20.31
N ASP A 166 17.98 -6.64 -20.59
CA ASP A 166 17.40 -5.61 -19.73
C ASP A 166 16.13 -6.14 -19.03
N ILE A 167 15.75 -5.53 -17.91
CA ILE A 167 14.53 -5.82 -17.18
C ILE A 167 14.07 -4.55 -16.47
N LEU A 168 12.79 -4.28 -16.49
CA LEU A 168 12.22 -3.16 -15.73
C LEU A 168 12.26 -3.49 -14.23
N THR A 169 13.29 -3.03 -13.53
CA THR A 169 13.41 -3.20 -12.08
C THR A 169 12.26 -2.49 -11.33
N LEU A 170 11.92 -2.91 -10.11
CA LEU A 170 10.86 -2.23 -9.36
C LEU A 170 11.11 -0.73 -9.14
N PRO A 171 12.33 -0.25 -8.80
CA PRO A 171 12.61 1.18 -8.73
C PRO A 171 12.38 1.90 -10.07
N GLU A 172 12.74 1.29 -11.20
CA GLU A 172 12.50 1.84 -12.54
C GLU A 172 11.03 1.83 -12.91
N PHE A 173 10.28 0.80 -12.48
CA PHE A 173 8.82 0.77 -12.61
C PHE A 173 8.18 1.95 -11.86
N GLY A 174 8.56 2.16 -10.59
CA GLY A 174 8.14 3.33 -9.81
C GLY A 174 8.52 4.66 -10.49
N GLN A 175 9.74 4.76 -11.03
CA GLN A 175 10.21 5.93 -11.77
C GLN A 175 9.37 6.20 -13.03
N ALA A 176 9.09 5.17 -13.82
CA ALA A 176 8.27 5.27 -15.04
C ALA A 176 6.84 5.76 -14.71
N LEU A 177 6.22 5.17 -13.68
CA LEU A 177 4.90 5.57 -13.20
C LEU A 177 4.90 7.01 -12.70
N SER A 178 5.87 7.39 -11.85
CA SER A 178 6.02 8.76 -11.34
C SER A 178 6.12 9.78 -12.48
N GLY A 179 6.94 9.49 -13.49
CA GLY A 179 7.10 10.34 -14.67
C GLY A 179 5.80 10.43 -15.48
N ALA A 180 5.13 9.30 -15.72
CA ALA A 180 3.88 9.25 -16.47
C ALA A 180 2.75 10.02 -15.77
N ILE A 181 2.56 9.80 -14.45
CA ILE A 181 1.56 10.51 -13.64
C ILE A 181 1.80 12.01 -13.65
N SER A 182 3.06 12.44 -13.58
CA SER A 182 3.41 13.87 -13.72
C SER A 182 3.10 14.42 -15.10
N ASP A 183 3.24 13.62 -16.17
CA ASP A 183 2.95 14.04 -17.54
C ASP A 183 1.44 14.18 -17.80
N ILE A 184 0.60 13.33 -17.19
CA ILE A 184 -0.86 13.29 -17.42
C ILE A 184 -1.67 13.96 -16.32
N ASP A 185 -1.03 14.43 -15.25
CA ASP A 185 -1.63 15.14 -14.08
C ASP A 185 -2.77 14.36 -13.41
N ARG A 186 -2.67 13.04 -13.35
CA ARG A 186 -3.61 12.16 -12.62
C ARG A 186 -3.02 10.76 -12.39
N THR A 187 -3.45 10.08 -11.31
CA THR A 187 -3.12 8.68 -11.03
C THR A 187 -3.89 7.71 -11.93
N LEU A 188 -3.40 6.48 -11.99
CA LEU A 188 -4.14 5.36 -12.57
C LEU A 188 -5.22 4.87 -11.60
N ASP A 189 -6.31 4.32 -12.12
CA ASP A 189 -7.31 3.67 -11.27
C ASP A 189 -6.84 2.24 -10.89
N ILE A 190 -6.27 1.50 -11.86
CA ILE A 190 -5.86 0.11 -11.66
C ILE A 190 -4.54 -0.16 -12.37
N ILE A 191 -3.65 -0.88 -11.70
CA ILE A 191 -2.55 -1.62 -12.32
C ILE A 191 -2.88 -3.11 -12.22
N GLY A 192 -2.99 -3.78 -13.36
CA GLY A 192 -3.08 -5.25 -13.44
C GLY A 192 -1.72 -5.83 -13.83
N ILE A 193 -1.28 -6.87 -13.16
CA ILE A 193 -0.01 -7.54 -13.52
C ILE A 193 -0.32 -8.96 -13.97
N ASP A 194 -0.30 -9.14 -15.28
CA ASP A 194 -0.48 -10.41 -15.99
C ASP A 194 0.88 -11.10 -16.13
N SER A 195 1.47 -11.42 -14.99
CA SER A 195 2.80 -12.01 -14.84
C SER A 195 2.89 -12.84 -13.56
N CYS A 196 3.94 -13.66 -13.47
CA CYS A 196 4.19 -14.53 -12.32
C CYS A 196 4.57 -13.74 -11.06
N SER A 197 4.06 -14.15 -9.90
CA SER A 197 4.57 -13.83 -8.54
C SER A 197 4.75 -12.33 -8.22
N GLU A 198 3.90 -11.45 -8.76
CA GLU A 198 4.01 -10.00 -8.58
C GLU A 198 3.14 -9.42 -7.46
N ALA A 199 2.28 -10.22 -6.81
CA ALA A 199 1.63 -9.78 -5.59
C ALA A 199 2.61 -9.82 -4.41
N THR A 200 3.70 -9.04 -4.53
CA THR A 200 4.68 -8.87 -3.45
C THR A 200 4.41 -7.56 -2.70
N VAL A 201 4.66 -7.54 -1.39
CA VAL A 201 4.54 -6.30 -0.60
C VAL A 201 5.47 -5.21 -1.13
N GLU A 202 6.60 -5.61 -1.69
CA GLU A 202 7.57 -4.75 -2.35
C GLU A 202 6.96 -4.04 -3.57
N THR A 203 6.35 -4.82 -4.49
CA THR A 203 5.67 -4.28 -5.67
C THR A 203 4.50 -3.37 -5.27
N LEU A 204 3.65 -3.84 -4.33
CA LEU A 204 2.54 -3.05 -3.80
C LEU A 204 3.02 -1.71 -3.25
N TYR A 205 4.13 -1.71 -2.48
CA TYR A 205 4.65 -0.49 -1.87
C TYR A 205 5.36 0.42 -2.89
N GLU A 206 6.01 -0.13 -3.92
CA GLU A 206 6.67 0.69 -4.95
C GLU A 206 5.65 1.45 -5.80
N VAL A 207 4.52 0.81 -6.13
CA VAL A 207 3.52 1.41 -7.03
C VAL A 207 2.40 2.19 -6.33
N HIS A 208 2.29 2.10 -4.98
CA HIS A 208 1.16 2.66 -4.23
C HIS A 208 0.90 4.16 -4.42
N PRO A 209 1.88 5.04 -4.73
CA PRO A 209 1.59 6.45 -4.96
C PRO A 209 0.93 6.72 -6.32
N TYR A 210 0.90 5.74 -7.23
CA TYR A 210 0.61 5.97 -8.65
C TYR A 210 -0.69 5.36 -9.12
N ALA A 211 -1.32 4.50 -8.32
CA ALA A 211 -2.62 3.89 -8.63
C ALA A 211 -3.46 3.66 -7.38
N ASP A 212 -4.79 3.53 -7.57
CA ASP A 212 -5.70 3.21 -6.46
C ASP A 212 -5.70 1.72 -6.13
N TYR A 213 -5.65 0.85 -7.14
CA TYR A 213 -5.71 -0.60 -6.98
C TYR A 213 -4.62 -1.30 -7.79
N LEU A 214 -4.13 -2.42 -7.24
CA LEU A 214 -3.31 -3.37 -7.97
C LEU A 214 -4.01 -4.73 -8.00
N VAL A 215 -3.92 -5.42 -9.15
CA VAL A 215 -4.38 -6.81 -9.33
C VAL A 215 -3.18 -7.66 -9.71
N ALA A 216 -2.85 -8.67 -8.91
CA ALA A 216 -1.71 -9.55 -9.15
C ALA A 216 -1.86 -10.91 -8.44
N SER A 217 -1.07 -11.88 -8.87
CA SER A 217 -0.92 -13.20 -8.23
C SER A 217 0.32 -13.26 -7.35
N GLU A 218 0.21 -13.89 -6.18
CA GLU A 218 1.33 -14.17 -5.29
C GLU A 218 2.18 -15.38 -5.75
N LYS A 219 1.67 -16.16 -6.70
CA LYS A 219 2.36 -17.31 -7.26
C LYS A 219 2.46 -17.21 -8.79
N ASN A 220 3.14 -18.18 -9.39
CA ASN A 220 3.21 -18.29 -10.83
C ASN A 220 1.81 -18.46 -11.44
N ILE A 221 1.58 -17.80 -12.56
CA ILE A 221 0.37 -17.92 -13.37
C ILE A 221 0.63 -18.80 -14.60
N PRO A 222 -0.40 -19.43 -15.20
CA PRO A 222 -0.24 -20.17 -16.45
C PRO A 222 0.15 -19.23 -17.60
N ASN A 223 0.83 -19.79 -18.61
CA ASN A 223 1.32 -19.01 -19.76
C ASN A 223 0.23 -18.28 -20.53
N GLU A 224 -1.00 -18.78 -20.47
CA GLU A 224 -2.17 -18.16 -21.11
C GLU A 224 -2.53 -16.80 -20.53
N GLY A 225 -2.06 -16.50 -19.31
CA GLY A 225 -2.26 -15.22 -18.64
C GLY A 225 -3.73 -14.93 -18.29
N PHE A 226 -4.09 -13.67 -18.37
CA PHE A 226 -5.45 -13.22 -18.09
C PHE A 226 -6.43 -13.66 -19.20
N PRO A 227 -7.63 -14.12 -18.83
CA PRO A 227 -8.68 -14.42 -19.80
C PRO A 227 -9.35 -13.13 -20.30
N TYR A 228 -8.75 -12.47 -21.29
CA TYR A 228 -9.16 -11.12 -21.72
C TYR A 228 -10.61 -11.07 -22.22
N THR A 229 -11.08 -12.09 -22.95
CA THR A 229 -12.46 -12.10 -23.48
C THR A 229 -13.52 -11.99 -22.37
N PRO A 230 -13.59 -12.84 -21.33
CA PRO A 230 -14.56 -12.67 -20.25
C PRO A 230 -14.37 -11.39 -19.46
N ILE A 231 -13.13 -10.93 -19.20
CA ILE A 231 -12.83 -9.69 -18.47
C ILE A 231 -13.43 -8.48 -19.21
N LEU A 232 -13.17 -8.35 -20.50
CA LEU A 232 -13.64 -7.24 -21.31
C LEU A 232 -15.15 -7.31 -21.58
N ASN A 233 -15.71 -8.53 -21.74
CA ASN A 233 -17.16 -8.73 -21.84
C ASN A 233 -17.88 -8.31 -20.55
N ARG A 234 -17.30 -8.52 -19.39
CA ARG A 234 -17.82 -8.03 -18.11
C ARG A 234 -17.87 -6.50 -18.10
N LEU A 235 -16.78 -5.84 -18.51
CA LEU A 235 -16.74 -4.39 -18.63
C LEU A 235 -17.80 -3.89 -19.61
N SER A 236 -17.92 -4.52 -20.79
CA SER A 236 -18.93 -4.18 -21.79
C SER A 236 -20.36 -4.33 -21.27
N SER A 237 -20.61 -5.36 -20.45
CA SER A 237 -21.94 -5.61 -19.86
C SER A 237 -22.29 -4.63 -18.74
N SER A 238 -21.29 -4.01 -18.11
CA SER A 238 -21.45 -3.11 -16.97
C SER A 238 -20.46 -1.94 -17.03
N PRO A 239 -20.54 -1.08 -18.06
CA PRO A 239 -19.54 -0.02 -18.28
C PRO A 239 -19.55 1.06 -17.18
N GLY A 240 -20.63 1.17 -16.41
CA GLY A 240 -20.76 2.08 -15.27
C GLY A 240 -20.24 1.55 -13.95
N GLN A 241 -19.54 0.41 -13.93
CA GLN A 241 -18.96 -0.15 -12.71
C GLN A 241 -17.79 0.71 -12.19
N THR A 242 -17.49 0.58 -10.87
CA THR A 242 -16.36 1.26 -10.27
C THR A 242 -15.04 0.53 -10.59
N PRO A 243 -13.86 1.19 -10.47
CA PRO A 243 -12.57 0.53 -10.60
C PRO A 243 -12.41 -0.70 -9.72
N LEU A 244 -12.82 -0.63 -8.46
CA LEU A 244 -12.79 -1.80 -7.55
C LEU A 244 -13.67 -2.94 -8.07
N ALA A 245 -14.88 -2.65 -8.57
CA ALA A 245 -15.77 -3.68 -9.09
C ALA A 245 -15.19 -4.35 -10.36
N PHE A 246 -14.52 -3.57 -11.23
CA PHE A 246 -13.82 -4.12 -12.39
C PHE A 246 -12.63 -4.99 -11.97
N ALA A 247 -11.79 -4.51 -11.06
CA ALA A 247 -10.65 -5.27 -10.54
C ALA A 247 -11.09 -6.59 -9.87
N SER A 248 -12.13 -6.56 -9.01
CA SER A 248 -12.70 -7.78 -8.42
C SER A 248 -13.29 -8.71 -9.47
N GLY A 249 -13.95 -8.14 -10.50
CA GLY A 249 -14.46 -8.92 -11.64
C GLY A 249 -13.34 -9.66 -12.37
N LEU A 250 -12.20 -9.01 -12.62
CA LEU A 250 -11.02 -9.62 -13.24
C LEU A 250 -10.53 -10.83 -12.41
N VAL A 251 -10.40 -10.64 -11.08
CA VAL A 251 -10.00 -11.73 -10.18
C VAL A 251 -10.95 -12.92 -10.27
N HIS A 252 -12.26 -12.66 -10.28
CA HIS A 252 -13.26 -13.72 -10.41
C HIS A 252 -13.15 -14.45 -11.75
N ASP A 253 -13.05 -13.71 -12.87
CA ASP A 253 -12.95 -14.28 -14.21
C ASP A 253 -11.68 -15.11 -14.38
N TYR A 254 -10.55 -14.65 -13.82
CA TYR A 254 -9.29 -15.39 -13.81
C TYR A 254 -9.40 -16.72 -13.04
N ILE A 255 -9.95 -16.71 -11.83
CA ILE A 255 -10.08 -17.93 -11.02
C ILE A 255 -11.11 -18.89 -11.63
N ASP A 256 -12.22 -18.38 -12.18
CA ASP A 256 -13.20 -19.23 -12.85
C ASP A 256 -12.64 -19.86 -14.13
N TRP A 257 -11.86 -19.11 -14.92
CA TRP A 257 -11.14 -19.64 -16.07
C TRP A 257 -10.12 -20.71 -15.66
N SER A 258 -9.33 -20.44 -14.62
CA SER A 258 -8.29 -21.35 -14.13
C SER A 258 -8.84 -22.71 -13.68
N ARG A 259 -10.06 -22.77 -13.14
CA ARG A 259 -10.71 -24.04 -12.74
C ARG A 259 -10.80 -25.06 -13.85
N TYR A 260 -10.94 -24.61 -15.09
CA TYR A 260 -11.23 -25.47 -16.23
C TYR A 260 -10.07 -25.54 -17.23
N ASN A 261 -9.13 -24.62 -17.17
CA ASN A 261 -8.10 -24.45 -18.19
C ASN A 261 -6.67 -24.55 -17.65
N SER A 262 -6.45 -24.34 -16.35
CA SER A 262 -5.11 -24.36 -15.76
C SER A 262 -4.70 -25.75 -15.28
N SER A 263 -3.42 -26.07 -15.43
CA SER A 263 -2.79 -27.28 -14.85
C SER A 263 -2.10 -26.99 -13.50
N ILE A 264 -2.07 -25.74 -13.07
CA ILE A 264 -1.52 -25.29 -11.78
C ILE A 264 -2.63 -24.69 -10.92
N SER A 265 -2.45 -24.72 -9.60
CA SER A 265 -3.33 -24.01 -8.67
C SER A 265 -3.26 -22.51 -8.93
N ALA A 266 -4.33 -21.77 -8.65
CA ALA A 266 -4.44 -20.34 -8.95
C ALA A 266 -4.76 -19.53 -7.71
N SER A 267 -4.14 -18.35 -7.58
CA SER A 267 -4.51 -17.30 -6.64
C SER A 267 -4.44 -15.94 -7.34
N MET A 268 -5.29 -15.01 -6.95
CA MET A 268 -5.31 -13.64 -7.47
C MET A 268 -5.93 -12.70 -6.45
N GLY A 269 -5.32 -11.54 -6.25
CA GLY A 269 -5.78 -10.54 -5.30
C GLY A 269 -6.01 -9.16 -5.92
N VAL A 270 -6.93 -8.40 -5.31
CA VAL A 270 -7.07 -6.96 -5.50
C VAL A 270 -6.56 -6.27 -4.25
N PHE A 271 -5.63 -5.36 -4.43
CA PHE A 271 -5.00 -4.63 -3.34
C PHE A 271 -5.32 -3.13 -3.43
N ASN A 272 -5.87 -2.59 -2.35
CA ASN A 272 -6.10 -1.16 -2.19
C ASN A 272 -4.79 -0.46 -1.83
N LEU A 273 -4.17 0.15 -2.81
CA LEU A 273 -2.87 0.80 -2.67
C LEU A 273 -2.91 2.02 -1.75
N THR A 274 -4.08 2.66 -1.58
CA THR A 274 -4.24 3.81 -0.68
C THR A 274 -4.02 3.46 0.80
N ARG A 275 -4.01 2.15 1.14
CA ARG A 275 -3.78 1.62 2.49
C ARG A 275 -2.34 1.14 2.73
N MET A 276 -1.48 1.19 1.72
CA MET A 276 -0.10 0.68 1.83
C MET A 276 0.74 1.42 2.88
N GLY A 277 0.49 2.72 3.07
CA GLY A 277 1.17 3.51 4.11
C GLY A 277 0.91 2.98 5.54
N ASP A 278 -0.31 2.54 5.82
CA ASP A 278 -0.69 1.95 7.11
C ASP A 278 0.00 0.58 7.30
N LEU A 279 0.00 -0.26 6.27
CA LEU A 279 0.71 -1.55 6.31
C LEU A 279 2.21 -1.37 6.53
N LYS A 280 2.84 -0.45 5.79
CA LYS A 280 4.28 -0.14 5.96
C LYS A 280 4.59 0.33 7.38
N THR A 281 3.76 1.22 7.92
CA THR A 281 3.92 1.72 9.29
C THR A 281 3.84 0.58 10.31
N ASN A 282 2.89 -0.33 10.16
CA ASN A 282 2.72 -1.45 11.08
C ASN A 282 3.83 -2.51 10.92
N LEU A 283 4.31 -2.78 9.71
CA LEU A 283 5.49 -3.63 9.47
C LEU A 283 6.73 -3.04 10.16
N ASP A 284 6.95 -1.75 10.01
CA ASP A 284 8.08 -1.07 10.66
C ASP A 284 7.95 -1.08 12.19
N GLN A 285 6.74 -0.90 12.71
CA GLN A 285 6.48 -0.98 14.15
C GLN A 285 6.69 -2.40 14.69
N LEU A 286 6.27 -3.42 13.95
CA LEU A 286 6.54 -4.83 14.30
C LEU A 286 8.05 -5.08 14.38
N ALA A 287 8.81 -4.62 13.38
CA ALA A 287 10.26 -4.73 13.36
C ALA A 287 10.93 -4.01 14.54
N ARG A 288 10.51 -2.76 14.84
CA ARG A 288 11.02 -1.99 15.99
C ARG A 288 10.69 -2.64 17.32
N THR A 289 9.49 -3.18 17.46
CA THR A 289 9.05 -3.85 18.69
C THR A 289 9.81 -5.16 18.86
N GLY A 290 9.96 -5.94 17.79
CA GLY A 290 10.72 -7.18 17.79
C GLY A 290 12.17 -7.00 18.20
N ALA A 291 12.82 -5.95 17.73
CA ALA A 291 14.19 -5.62 18.07
C ALA A 291 14.45 -5.37 19.58
N LYS A 292 13.40 -5.17 20.39
CA LYS A 292 13.51 -5.02 21.86
C LYS A 292 13.64 -6.37 22.59
N TYR A 293 13.27 -7.47 21.94
CA TYR A 293 13.15 -8.81 22.55
C TYR A 293 14.07 -9.82 21.87
N ASP A 294 15.36 -9.61 21.94
CA ASP A 294 16.43 -10.20 21.17
C ASP A 294 16.30 -11.73 20.90
N SER A 295 16.42 -12.60 21.88
CA SER A 295 16.51 -14.05 21.62
C SER A 295 15.16 -14.75 21.42
N LEU A 296 14.16 -14.45 22.26
CA LEU A 296 12.86 -15.14 22.22
C LEU A 296 12.08 -14.86 20.95
N PHE A 297 12.14 -13.61 20.49
CA PHE A 297 11.41 -13.20 19.29
C PHE A 297 12.10 -13.71 18.03
N HIS A 298 13.44 -13.74 17.98
CA HIS A 298 14.17 -14.32 16.87
C HIS A 298 13.87 -15.82 16.70
N GLU A 299 13.78 -16.58 17.78
CA GLU A 299 13.38 -17.99 17.71
C GLU A 299 11.95 -18.13 17.13
N SER A 300 11.01 -17.35 17.66
CA SER A 300 9.62 -17.37 17.17
C SER A 300 9.52 -16.97 15.70
N LEU A 301 10.31 -15.98 15.27
CA LEU A 301 10.33 -15.51 13.89
C LEU A 301 10.97 -16.52 12.95
N ASN A 302 12.09 -17.14 13.33
CA ASN A 302 12.71 -18.21 12.54
C ASN A 302 11.79 -19.41 12.36
N ASP A 303 11.12 -19.82 13.41
CA ASP A 303 10.11 -20.87 13.33
C ASP A 303 8.93 -20.47 12.41
N ALA A 304 8.50 -19.21 12.47
CA ALA A 304 7.44 -18.71 11.59
C ALA A 304 7.89 -18.71 10.13
N PHE A 305 9.09 -18.23 9.80
CA PHE A 305 9.67 -18.31 8.46
C PHE A 305 9.84 -19.77 8.00
N ALA A 306 10.35 -20.65 8.83
CA ALA A 306 10.55 -22.06 8.48
C ALA A 306 9.24 -22.80 8.21
N SER A 307 8.13 -22.34 8.79
CA SER A 307 6.80 -22.97 8.66
C SER A 307 5.83 -22.20 7.76
N ALA A 308 6.17 -20.99 7.33
CA ALA A 308 5.36 -20.20 6.40
C ALA A 308 5.25 -20.87 5.04
N GLN A 309 4.18 -20.55 4.30
CA GLN A 309 4.03 -20.94 2.91
C GLN A 309 4.82 -19.96 2.03
N TYR A 310 5.48 -20.51 1.01
CA TYR A 310 6.23 -19.76 0.00
C TYR A 310 5.59 -20.01 -1.37
N TYR A 311 5.58 -18.99 -2.22
CA TYR A 311 4.99 -19.06 -3.56
C TYR A 311 5.92 -18.48 -4.62
N GLY A 312 5.94 -19.13 -5.79
CA GLY A 312 6.76 -18.74 -6.92
C GLY A 312 8.25 -18.94 -6.64
N GLU A 313 8.82 -18.10 -5.81
CA GLU A 313 10.23 -18.13 -5.46
C GLU A 313 10.44 -18.62 -4.01
N PRO A 314 11.56 -19.33 -3.73
CA PRO A 314 11.80 -19.90 -2.40
C PRO A 314 12.06 -18.88 -1.30
N TRP A 315 12.08 -17.61 -1.63
CA TRP A 315 12.24 -16.49 -0.70
C TRP A 315 10.99 -15.61 -0.56
N ASN A 316 9.89 -15.95 -1.21
CA ASN A 316 8.64 -15.22 -1.17
C ASN A 316 7.67 -15.87 -0.17
N ALA A 317 7.72 -15.45 1.10
CA ALA A 317 6.80 -15.94 2.13
C ALA A 317 5.44 -15.27 2.03
N ASP A 318 4.35 -16.04 2.08
CA ASP A 318 3.01 -15.49 2.21
C ASP A 318 2.89 -14.66 3.50
N LEU A 319 2.57 -13.37 3.39
CA LEU A 319 2.57 -12.45 4.52
C LEU A 319 1.52 -12.82 5.57
N GLY A 320 0.31 -13.15 5.15
CA GLY A 320 -0.75 -13.47 6.11
C GLY A 320 -0.50 -14.80 6.81
N ASP A 321 0.03 -15.81 6.12
CA ASP A 321 0.41 -17.08 6.74
C ASP A 321 1.60 -16.89 7.70
N LEU A 322 2.60 -16.09 7.32
CA LEU A 322 3.73 -15.73 8.18
C LEU A 322 3.27 -15.05 9.48
N LEU A 323 2.41 -14.04 9.37
CA LEU A 323 1.85 -13.34 10.53
C LEU A 323 0.98 -14.28 11.39
N GLY A 324 0.20 -15.16 10.74
CA GLY A 324 -0.56 -16.19 11.43
C GLY A 324 0.33 -17.14 12.23
N ARG A 325 1.47 -17.58 11.65
CA ARG A 325 2.46 -18.42 12.34
C ARG A 325 3.10 -17.72 13.53
N LEU A 326 3.31 -16.41 13.43
CA LEU A 326 3.77 -15.62 14.57
C LEU A 326 2.73 -15.59 15.69
N LEU A 327 1.44 -15.42 15.36
CA LEU A 327 0.36 -15.41 16.37
C LEU A 327 0.19 -16.75 17.09
N ASP A 328 0.60 -17.86 16.47
CA ASP A 328 0.61 -19.18 17.11
C ASP A 328 1.74 -19.35 18.15
N LYS A 329 2.66 -18.38 18.28
CA LYS A 329 3.78 -18.43 19.19
C LYS A 329 3.50 -17.69 20.51
N PRO A 330 4.16 -18.07 21.61
CA PRO A 330 4.03 -17.36 22.88
C PRO A 330 4.80 -16.02 22.84
N LEU A 331 4.23 -15.01 22.21
CA LEU A 331 4.84 -13.69 22.03
C LEU A 331 4.61 -12.78 23.25
N PRO A 332 5.54 -11.88 23.59
CA PRO A 332 5.29 -10.75 24.46
C PRO A 332 4.07 -9.94 24.02
N PRO A 333 3.28 -9.36 24.94
CA PRO A 333 2.02 -8.70 24.61
C PRO A 333 2.12 -7.56 23.59
N ASP A 334 3.21 -6.80 23.62
CA ASP A 334 3.46 -5.70 22.68
C ASP A 334 3.84 -6.20 21.28
N ILE A 335 4.61 -7.28 21.18
CA ILE A 335 4.89 -7.96 19.91
C ILE A 335 3.60 -8.58 19.35
N HIS A 336 2.87 -9.31 20.19
CA HIS A 336 1.57 -9.89 19.79
C HIS A 336 0.65 -8.81 19.21
N LYS A 337 0.54 -7.66 19.91
CA LYS A 337 -0.22 -6.53 19.40
C LYS A 337 0.29 -6.02 18.06
N ALA A 338 1.60 -5.85 17.91
CA ALA A 338 2.19 -5.38 16.65
C ALA A 338 1.94 -6.36 15.47
N VAL A 339 1.96 -7.67 15.72
CA VAL A 339 1.60 -8.67 14.71
C VAL A 339 0.12 -8.55 14.33
N VAL A 340 -0.78 -8.40 15.33
CA VAL A 340 -2.22 -8.21 15.08
C VAL A 340 -2.47 -6.93 14.27
N ASP A 341 -1.87 -5.81 14.65
CA ASP A 341 -2.02 -4.53 13.94
C ASP A 341 -1.53 -4.64 12.48
N THR A 342 -0.41 -5.34 12.26
CA THR A 342 0.13 -5.61 10.92
C THR A 342 -0.83 -6.48 10.11
N MET A 343 -1.37 -7.55 10.71
CA MET A 343 -2.35 -8.42 10.05
C MET A 343 -3.61 -7.64 9.66
N LEU A 344 -4.13 -6.80 10.54
CA LEU A 344 -5.32 -5.99 10.26
C LEU A 344 -5.08 -5.01 9.11
N SER A 345 -3.94 -4.31 9.10
CA SER A 345 -3.61 -3.41 8.00
C SER A 345 -3.38 -4.15 6.68
N TYR A 346 -2.81 -5.36 6.72
CA TYR A 346 -2.72 -6.22 5.54
C TYR A 346 -4.11 -6.59 4.98
N LEU A 347 -5.05 -6.93 5.85
CA LEU A 347 -6.42 -7.25 5.44
C LEU A 347 -7.16 -6.03 4.86
N GLU A 348 -6.83 -4.80 5.30
CA GLU A 348 -7.36 -3.57 4.70
C GLU A 348 -6.77 -3.27 3.31
N VAL A 349 -5.50 -3.62 3.08
CA VAL A 349 -4.87 -3.55 1.76
C VAL A 349 -5.51 -4.56 0.82
N ARG A 350 -5.73 -5.79 1.25
CA ARG A 350 -6.31 -6.87 0.45
C ARG A 350 -7.83 -6.71 0.32
N SER A 351 -8.30 -5.95 -0.68
CA SER A 351 -9.72 -5.65 -0.91
C SER A 351 -10.55 -6.83 -1.42
N ASP A 352 -9.95 -7.67 -2.26
CA ASP A 352 -10.56 -8.94 -2.71
C ASP A 352 -9.47 -9.98 -2.94
N PHE A 353 -9.81 -11.23 -2.77
CA PHE A 353 -8.88 -12.33 -2.99
C PHE A 353 -9.63 -13.61 -3.30
N LYS A 354 -9.19 -14.30 -4.34
CA LYS A 354 -9.71 -15.62 -4.73
C LYS A 354 -8.58 -16.59 -4.99
N LYS A 355 -8.87 -17.84 -4.73
CA LYS A 355 -7.96 -18.95 -5.03
C LYS A 355 -8.71 -20.19 -5.45
N PHE A 356 -8.01 -21.03 -6.20
CA PHE A 356 -8.47 -22.35 -6.60
C PHE A 356 -7.32 -23.33 -6.46
N ASP A 357 -7.44 -24.29 -5.54
CA ASP A 357 -6.44 -25.29 -5.24
C ASP A 357 -6.75 -26.58 -6.01
N LEU A 358 -5.86 -27.00 -6.88
CA LEU A 358 -5.93 -28.27 -7.59
C LEU A 358 -5.51 -29.41 -6.68
N GLU A 359 -6.13 -30.58 -6.81
CA GLU A 359 -5.75 -31.78 -6.06
C GLU A 359 -4.32 -32.23 -6.39
N ASN A 360 -3.90 -32.07 -7.65
CA ASN A 360 -2.57 -32.45 -8.14
C ASN A 360 -2.07 -31.38 -9.13
N PRO A 361 -1.58 -30.24 -8.66
CA PRO A 361 -1.05 -29.20 -9.53
C PRO A 361 0.25 -29.65 -10.19
N SER A 362 0.45 -29.32 -11.48
CA SER A 362 1.61 -29.78 -12.25
C SER A 362 2.94 -29.18 -11.75
N ASP A 363 2.90 -28.03 -11.10
CA ASP A 363 4.03 -27.37 -10.43
C ASP A 363 4.25 -27.85 -8.98
N GLY A 364 3.35 -28.66 -8.44
CA GLY A 364 3.38 -29.14 -7.06
C GLY A 364 3.00 -28.08 -6.00
N GLU A 365 2.63 -26.88 -6.41
CA GLU A 365 2.28 -25.79 -5.48
C GLU A 365 0.79 -25.74 -5.18
N HIS A 366 0.46 -25.96 -3.90
CA HIS A 366 -0.90 -25.83 -3.37
C HIS A 366 -1.13 -24.43 -2.78
N VAL A 367 -2.33 -23.88 -3.02
CA VAL A 367 -2.73 -22.56 -2.53
C VAL A 367 -3.69 -22.60 -1.34
N ALA A 368 -3.82 -23.75 -0.68
CA ALA A 368 -4.71 -23.89 0.48
C ALA A 368 -4.44 -22.83 1.56
N ARG A 369 -3.17 -22.46 1.76
CA ARG A 369 -2.72 -21.47 2.76
C ARG A 369 -2.47 -20.07 2.18
N ALA A 370 -2.66 -19.87 0.88
CA ALA A 370 -2.50 -18.59 0.21
C ALA A 370 -3.40 -17.52 0.83
N THR A 371 -2.83 -16.35 1.06
CA THR A 371 -3.54 -15.20 1.63
C THR A 371 -3.55 -13.97 0.74
N GLY A 372 -2.84 -13.97 -0.38
CA GLY A 372 -2.95 -12.98 -1.44
C GLY A 372 -1.67 -12.24 -1.79
N ALA A 373 -0.76 -12.02 -0.84
CA ALA A 373 0.51 -11.39 -1.13
C ALA A 373 1.67 -12.03 -0.36
N VAL A 374 2.81 -12.09 -1.01
CA VAL A 374 4.07 -12.54 -0.44
C VAL A 374 4.96 -11.35 -0.05
N ILE A 375 5.92 -11.61 0.82
CA ILE A 375 6.97 -10.67 1.20
C ILE A 375 8.33 -11.36 1.10
N TYR A 376 9.36 -10.63 0.72
CA TYR A 376 10.72 -11.15 0.62
C TYR A 376 11.25 -11.61 1.97
N ALA A 377 11.49 -12.88 2.08
CA ALA A 377 11.91 -13.56 3.30
C ALA A 377 12.95 -14.67 2.98
N PRO A 378 14.12 -14.32 2.40
CA PRO A 378 15.09 -15.32 1.99
C PRO A 378 15.61 -16.12 3.18
N THR A 379 15.69 -17.44 3.03
CA THR A 379 16.15 -18.39 4.06
C THR A 379 17.67 -18.48 4.17
N THR A 380 18.41 -17.89 3.25
CA THR A 380 19.89 -17.85 3.21
C THR A 380 20.41 -16.43 3.15
N VAL A 381 21.59 -16.20 3.71
CA VAL A 381 22.22 -14.88 3.94
C VAL A 381 22.82 -14.24 2.68
N SER A 382 22.52 -14.69 1.47
CA SER A 382 22.87 -13.90 0.29
C SER A 382 21.93 -12.68 0.28
N ALA A 383 22.37 -11.60 0.90
CA ALA A 383 21.72 -10.32 0.69
C ALA A 383 21.90 -10.01 -0.79
N ASP A 384 20.81 -10.00 -1.53
CA ASP A 384 20.83 -9.40 -2.85
C ASP A 384 21.09 -7.92 -2.62
N ASP A 385 22.29 -7.46 -3.03
CA ASP A 385 22.71 -6.07 -2.84
C ASP A 385 21.73 -5.09 -3.51
N GLU A 386 20.91 -5.58 -4.45
CA GLU A 386 19.91 -4.81 -5.18
C GLU A 386 18.62 -4.58 -4.38
N TYR A 387 18.24 -5.49 -3.46
CA TYR A 387 17.02 -5.33 -2.65
C TYR A 387 17.03 -4.06 -1.79
N VAL A 388 18.21 -3.58 -1.38
CA VAL A 388 18.37 -2.35 -0.59
C VAL A 388 17.92 -1.07 -1.35
N ASN A 389 17.80 -1.15 -2.68
CA ASN A 389 17.35 -0.04 -3.51
C ASN A 389 15.84 0.16 -3.47
N LEU A 390 15.09 -0.86 -3.04
CA LEU A 390 13.64 -0.81 -2.95
C LEU A 390 13.17 0.19 -1.90
N SER A 391 12.05 0.84 -2.17
CA SER A 391 11.43 1.78 -1.23
C SER A 391 11.00 1.09 0.08
N LEU A 392 10.53 -0.14 0.03
CA LEU A 392 10.19 -0.94 1.21
C LEU A 392 11.41 -1.26 2.08
N ALA A 393 12.57 -1.51 1.45
CA ALA A 393 13.81 -1.84 2.15
C ALA A 393 14.41 -0.69 2.95
N LYS A 394 13.99 0.55 2.69
CA LYS A 394 14.42 1.74 3.45
C LYS A 394 13.83 1.82 4.86
N GLY A 395 13.12 0.79 5.32
CA GLY A 395 12.49 0.72 6.63
C GLY A 395 13.08 -0.34 7.56
N PRO A 396 12.68 -0.32 8.84
CA PRO A 396 13.08 -1.33 9.84
C PRO A 396 12.74 -2.76 9.47
N TRP A 397 11.72 -2.98 8.63
CA TRP A 397 11.30 -4.31 8.20
C TRP A 397 12.43 -5.10 7.52
N TYR A 398 13.21 -4.46 6.67
CA TYR A 398 14.34 -5.11 6.01
C TYR A 398 15.39 -5.62 7.00
N LEU A 399 15.70 -4.79 8.02
CA LEU A 399 16.57 -5.21 9.13
C LEU A 399 16.03 -6.44 9.85
N PHE A 400 14.74 -6.41 10.12
CA PHE A 400 14.04 -7.47 10.82
C PHE A 400 14.14 -8.81 10.07
N GLY A 401 13.89 -8.82 8.76
CA GLY A 401 14.06 -10.00 7.93
C GLY A 401 15.51 -10.52 7.90
N ARG A 402 16.53 -9.64 7.93
CA ARG A 402 17.94 -10.04 8.06
C ARG A 402 18.28 -10.59 9.43
N LEU A 403 17.71 -10.03 10.51
CA LEU A 403 17.91 -10.51 11.87
C LEU A 403 17.42 -11.93 12.05
N ALA A 404 16.24 -12.23 11.56
CA ALA A 404 15.65 -13.56 11.64
C ALA A 404 16.50 -14.64 10.96
N ARG A 405 17.20 -14.30 9.88
CA ARG A 405 18.00 -15.25 9.09
C ARG A 405 19.38 -15.51 9.65
N ASN A 406 19.94 -14.55 10.37
CA ASN A 406 21.25 -14.69 10.99
C ASN A 406 21.20 -15.46 12.31
N ALA A 407 20.02 -15.74 12.82
CA ALA A 407 19.82 -16.65 13.94
C ALA A 407 19.93 -18.11 13.43
N GLY A 408 21.12 -18.57 13.11
CA GLY A 408 21.39 -20.00 12.88
C GLY A 408 20.96 -20.87 14.08
N PRO A 409 20.96 -22.21 13.95
CA PRO A 409 20.47 -23.09 15.01
C PRO A 409 21.10 -22.71 16.36
N THR A 410 20.23 -22.43 17.29
CA THR A 410 20.43 -21.78 18.57
C THR A 410 21.50 -22.45 19.45
N ASN A 411 22.72 -21.94 19.37
CA ASN A 411 23.67 -21.93 20.47
C ASN A 411 24.13 -20.49 20.74
N HIS A 412 23.21 -19.54 20.63
CA HIS A 412 23.55 -18.15 20.90
C HIS A 412 23.74 -17.91 22.37
N SER A 413 25.01 -17.79 22.77
CA SER A 413 25.31 -17.03 23.97
C SER A 413 24.85 -15.57 23.70
N SER A 414 24.13 -14.97 24.63
CA SER A 414 23.75 -13.55 24.64
C SER A 414 25.01 -12.64 24.78
N GLN A 415 25.89 -12.70 23.78
CA GLN A 415 27.12 -11.92 23.76
C GLN A 415 26.83 -10.60 23.07
N VAL A 416 26.61 -9.55 23.84
CA VAL A 416 26.52 -8.20 23.32
C VAL A 416 27.94 -7.70 23.09
N PRO A 417 28.30 -7.23 21.87
CA PRO A 417 29.60 -6.64 21.63
C PRO A 417 29.78 -5.35 22.43
N ALA A 418 30.98 -5.13 22.92
CA ALA A 418 31.33 -3.87 23.55
C ALA A 418 31.45 -2.78 22.47
N LEU A 419 30.83 -1.63 22.73
CA LEU A 419 30.85 -0.48 21.85
C LEU A 419 31.80 0.59 22.41
N THR A 420 32.79 1.00 21.60
CA THR A 420 33.68 2.10 21.90
C THR A 420 33.59 3.18 20.82
N TYR A 421 33.74 4.44 21.23
CA TYR A 421 33.59 5.60 20.34
C TYR A 421 34.92 6.32 20.16
N THR A 422 35.14 6.85 18.93
CA THR A 422 36.14 7.86 18.64
C THR A 422 35.40 9.19 18.49
N TYR A 423 35.91 10.23 19.13
CA TYR A 423 35.28 11.56 19.19
C TYR A 423 36.06 12.57 18.35
N ASN A 424 35.35 13.55 17.77
CA ASN A 424 35.95 14.73 17.16
C ASN A 424 36.28 15.80 18.21
N GLU A 425 36.80 16.95 17.76
CA GLU A 425 37.17 18.10 18.62
C GLU A 425 35.97 18.67 19.41
N ASN A 426 34.75 18.44 18.93
CA ASN A 426 33.51 18.87 19.56
C ASN A 426 32.84 17.79 20.43
N TRP A 427 33.55 16.71 20.75
CA TRP A 427 33.07 15.57 21.52
C TRP A 427 31.89 14.84 20.87
N GLN A 428 31.76 14.89 19.54
CA GLN A 428 30.77 14.12 18.81
C GLN A 428 31.40 12.81 18.33
N PRO A 429 30.73 11.66 18.52
CA PRO A 429 31.24 10.41 18.03
C PRO A 429 31.24 10.39 16.50
N VAL A 430 32.39 10.08 15.91
CA VAL A 430 32.60 10.03 14.45
C VAL A 430 32.85 8.60 13.94
N SER A 431 33.34 7.73 14.81
CA SER A 431 33.44 6.30 14.52
C SER A 431 33.17 5.47 15.75
N MET A 432 32.79 4.22 15.51
CA MET A 432 32.52 3.23 16.55
C MET A 432 33.29 1.96 16.26
N THR A 433 33.72 1.28 17.30
CA THR A 433 34.29 -0.06 17.20
C THR A 433 33.44 -1.01 18.02
N LEU A 434 32.86 -2.00 17.33
CA LEU A 434 32.20 -3.14 17.93
C LEU A 434 33.24 -4.20 18.24
N THR A 435 33.31 -4.68 19.49
CA THR A 435 34.24 -5.74 19.91
C THR A 435 33.45 -6.88 20.53
N TRP A 436 33.42 -8.01 19.85
CA TRP A 436 32.78 -9.23 20.37
C TRP A 436 33.61 -9.86 21.46
N PRO A 437 33.00 -10.39 22.55
CA PRO A 437 33.71 -10.94 23.67
C PRO A 437 34.39 -12.30 23.39
N GLY A 438 34.11 -12.93 22.27
CA GLY A 438 34.71 -14.22 21.86
C GLY A 438 35.82 -14.07 20.83
N GLN A 439 36.39 -15.21 20.43
CA GLN A 439 37.33 -15.32 19.30
C GLN A 439 36.53 -15.76 18.08
N TYR A 440 36.57 -14.95 17.02
CA TYR A 440 35.83 -15.18 15.77
C TYR A 440 36.77 -15.02 14.58
N ASP A 441 36.44 -15.71 13.45
CA ASP A 441 37.22 -15.62 12.22
C ASP A 441 37.01 -14.26 11.52
N SER A 442 35.77 -13.78 11.59
CA SER A 442 35.39 -12.49 11.06
C SER A 442 34.21 -11.89 11.81
N SER A 443 33.94 -10.62 11.55
CA SER A 443 32.72 -9.94 11.99
C SER A 443 32.23 -9.02 10.88
N ASP A 444 30.94 -8.92 10.68
CA ASP A 444 30.31 -8.00 9.75
C ASP A 444 29.36 -7.04 10.46
N ALA A 445 29.07 -5.93 9.83
CA ALA A 445 28.03 -5.02 10.30
C ALA A 445 27.40 -4.29 9.12
N SER A 446 26.08 -4.26 9.11
CA SER A 446 25.29 -3.42 8.23
C SER A 446 24.81 -2.20 9.01
N VAL A 447 24.99 -1.02 8.43
CA VAL A 447 24.74 0.27 9.08
C VAL A 447 23.62 0.99 8.36
N PHE A 448 22.64 1.42 9.12
CA PHE A 448 21.48 2.13 8.65
C PHE A 448 21.36 3.46 9.38
N ARG A 449 21.03 4.53 8.65
CA ARG A 449 20.69 5.83 9.21
C ARG A 449 19.18 5.90 9.43
N GLU A 450 18.77 6.39 10.59
CA GLU A 450 17.37 6.68 10.86
C GLU A 450 17.01 8.06 10.29
N GLU A 451 16.01 8.11 9.42
CA GLU A 451 15.48 9.31 8.77
C GLU A 451 13.96 9.36 8.93
N ALA A 452 13.33 10.47 8.64
CA ALA A 452 11.87 10.64 8.80
C ALA A 452 11.03 9.60 8.04
N GLY A 453 11.55 9.10 6.90
CA GLY A 453 10.91 8.06 6.07
C GLY A 453 11.22 6.62 6.48
N GLY A 454 12.04 6.41 7.51
CA GLY A 454 12.47 5.08 7.94
C GLY A 454 13.98 4.94 8.07
N LEU A 455 14.50 3.74 7.78
CA LEU A 455 15.94 3.46 7.81
C LEU A 455 16.52 3.51 6.38
N SER A 456 17.56 4.31 6.23
CA SER A 456 18.34 4.40 5.00
C SER A 456 19.63 3.60 5.18
N TYR A 457 19.90 2.63 4.29
CA TYR A 457 21.14 1.88 4.31
C TYR A 457 22.32 2.81 3.96
N ILE A 458 23.37 2.76 4.78
CA ILE A 458 24.57 3.58 4.55
C ILE A 458 25.67 2.74 3.94
N ASN A 459 26.06 1.67 4.63
CA ASN A 459 27.14 0.78 4.18
C ASN A 459 27.12 -0.55 4.95
N SER A 460 27.91 -1.51 4.48
CA SER A 460 28.32 -2.67 5.26
C SER A 460 29.84 -2.71 5.39
N THR A 461 30.31 -3.26 6.49
CA THR A 461 31.73 -3.50 6.75
C THR A 461 31.94 -4.94 7.14
N VAL A 462 32.97 -5.56 6.54
CA VAL A 462 33.44 -6.90 6.93
C VAL A 462 34.86 -6.75 7.42
N SER A 463 35.13 -7.29 8.61
CA SER A 463 36.43 -7.23 9.22
C SER A 463 36.89 -8.65 9.59
N SER A 464 38.19 -8.91 9.52
CA SER A 464 38.76 -10.17 10.03
C SER A 464 38.83 -10.11 11.56
N GLY A 465 38.38 -11.20 12.21
CA GLY A 465 38.37 -11.30 13.66
C GLY A 465 37.11 -10.70 14.32
N ASN A 466 37.21 -10.44 15.61
CA ASN A 466 36.09 -10.07 16.47
C ASN A 466 35.86 -8.56 16.61
N ARG A 467 36.48 -7.74 15.77
CA ARG A 467 36.33 -6.27 15.80
C ARG A 467 35.86 -5.74 14.46
N THR A 468 34.87 -4.88 14.49
CA THR A 468 34.37 -4.17 13.31
C THR A 468 34.31 -2.67 13.59
N THR A 469 34.97 -1.86 12.74
CA THR A 469 34.92 -0.39 12.85
C THR A 469 33.88 0.17 11.90
N ILE A 470 33.01 1.03 12.40
CA ILE A 470 31.91 1.65 11.70
C ILE A 470 32.11 3.15 11.74
N ASN A 471 32.07 3.80 10.58
CA ASN A 471 32.07 5.25 10.44
C ASN A 471 30.65 5.71 10.08
N GLY A 472 30.18 6.80 10.68
CA GLY A 472 28.87 7.34 10.39
C GLY A 472 28.56 8.53 11.28
N GLU A 473 27.52 9.27 10.88
CA GLU A 473 26.99 10.42 11.58
C GLU A 473 25.47 10.27 11.72
N GLY A 474 24.92 10.80 12.80
CA GLY A 474 23.48 10.80 13.04
C GLY A 474 22.99 9.61 13.86
N TYR A 475 21.73 9.30 13.72
CA TYR A 475 21.10 8.18 14.40
C TYR A 475 21.29 6.90 13.56
N LEU A 476 21.94 5.93 14.12
CA LEU A 476 22.30 4.71 13.42
C LEU A 476 21.68 3.49 14.10
N THR A 477 21.15 2.59 13.28
CA THR A 477 20.88 1.21 13.67
C THR A 477 21.90 0.31 13.00
N ILE A 478 22.60 -0.50 13.79
CA ILE A 478 23.69 -1.37 13.36
C ILE A 478 23.25 -2.80 13.59
N SER A 479 23.24 -3.59 12.52
CA SER A 479 23.09 -5.04 12.59
C SER A 479 24.47 -5.67 12.43
N ALA A 480 24.96 -6.36 13.45
CA ALA A 480 26.32 -6.91 13.47
C ALA A 480 26.31 -8.41 13.77
N ASN A 481 27.24 -9.14 13.13
CA ASN A 481 27.45 -10.57 13.34
C ASN A 481 28.90 -10.86 13.65
N ALA A 482 29.12 -11.88 14.49
CA ALA A 482 30.40 -12.52 14.66
C ALA A 482 30.36 -13.93 14.03
N ILE A 483 31.37 -14.26 13.21
CA ILE A 483 31.31 -15.37 12.27
C ILE A 483 32.51 -16.30 12.47
N ASN A 484 32.26 -17.61 12.52
CA ASN A 484 33.28 -18.66 12.41
C ASN A 484 32.97 -19.54 11.19
N GLY A 485 33.92 -19.61 10.27
CA GLY A 485 33.71 -20.24 8.98
C GLY A 485 32.62 -19.48 8.18
N ASN A 486 31.53 -20.18 7.82
CA ASN A 486 30.39 -19.60 7.10
C ASN A 486 29.13 -19.45 8.00
N VAL A 487 29.29 -19.54 9.32
CA VAL A 487 28.16 -19.56 10.26
C VAL A 487 28.27 -18.40 11.24
N SER A 488 27.22 -17.60 11.34
CA SER A 488 27.08 -16.59 12.38
C SER A 488 26.99 -17.29 13.76
N GLN A 489 27.86 -16.89 14.67
CA GLN A 489 27.93 -17.45 16.03
C GLN A 489 27.32 -16.53 17.09
N ALA A 490 27.29 -15.24 16.80
CA ALA A 490 26.65 -14.24 17.63
C ALA A 490 26.13 -13.09 16.75
N HIS A 491 25.04 -12.51 17.18
CA HIS A 491 24.39 -11.41 16.50
C HIS A 491 23.98 -10.33 17.50
N ALA A 492 24.04 -9.06 17.10
CA ALA A 492 23.54 -7.95 17.89
C ALA A 492 22.98 -6.85 16.97
N THR A 493 21.86 -6.30 17.37
CA THR A 493 21.35 -5.04 16.81
C THR A 493 21.57 -3.93 17.83
N ILE A 494 22.29 -2.91 17.42
CA ILE A 494 22.68 -1.81 18.30
C ILE A 494 22.14 -0.53 17.70
N ARG A 495 21.36 0.20 18.50
CA ARG A 495 20.90 1.54 18.17
C ARG A 495 21.86 2.55 18.79
N VAL A 496 22.43 3.40 17.97
CA VAL A 496 23.42 4.39 18.39
C VAL A 496 22.89 5.78 18.08
N THR A 497 22.81 6.58 19.11
CA THR A 497 22.49 8.00 18.99
C THR A 497 23.80 8.78 18.97
N LEU A 498 24.17 9.31 17.82
CA LEU A 498 25.36 10.15 17.67
C LEU A 498 25.07 11.64 17.94
N PHE A 499 23.78 12.02 18.07
CA PHE A 499 23.35 13.35 18.50
C PHE A 499 22.43 13.21 19.70
N GLY A 500 22.73 13.94 20.75
CA GLY A 500 21.91 13.96 21.96
C GLY A 500 20.63 14.80 21.84
N ARG A 501 20.45 15.54 20.74
CA ARG A 501 19.32 16.47 20.56
C ARG A 501 18.87 16.56 19.11
N THR A 502 17.57 16.75 18.93
CA THR A 502 16.97 17.19 17.66
C THR A 502 16.27 18.54 17.85
N GLU A 503 16.20 19.34 16.80
CA GLU A 503 15.51 20.62 16.81
C GLU A 503 14.17 20.52 16.05
N ILE A 504 13.10 21.05 16.65
CA ILE A 504 11.82 21.25 15.99
C ILE A 504 11.62 22.74 15.78
N LYS A 505 11.59 23.17 14.53
CA LYS A 505 11.28 24.53 14.12
C LYS A 505 9.82 24.64 13.76
N VAL A 506 9.06 25.40 14.53
CA VAL A 506 7.65 25.69 14.24
C VAL A 506 7.52 27.08 13.65
N GLN A 507 6.94 27.19 12.47
CA GLN A 507 6.60 28.44 11.82
C GLN A 507 5.08 28.59 11.80
N ILE A 508 4.59 29.71 12.31
CA ILE A 508 3.16 30.03 12.38
C ILE A 508 2.83 31.03 11.29
N VAL A 509 1.93 30.63 10.41
CA VAL A 509 1.53 31.43 9.24
C VAL A 509 0.06 31.82 9.35
N GLU A 510 -0.24 33.08 9.04
CA GLU A 510 -1.60 33.61 8.95
C GLU A 510 -1.73 34.36 7.63
N ASN A 511 -2.65 33.93 6.78
CA ASN A 511 -2.82 34.46 5.41
C ASN A 511 -1.52 34.49 4.58
N GLY A 512 -0.71 33.44 4.68
CA GLY A 512 0.54 33.29 3.92
C GLY A 512 1.72 34.13 4.43
N LYS A 513 1.64 34.74 5.62
CA LYS A 513 2.71 35.52 6.25
C LYS A 513 2.92 35.07 7.69
N ASN A 514 4.12 35.28 8.22
CA ASN A 514 4.37 34.98 9.63
C ASN A 514 3.37 35.73 10.52
N SER A 515 2.77 35.00 11.47
CA SER A 515 1.82 35.60 12.40
C SER A 515 2.51 36.57 13.36
N ALA A 516 1.93 37.74 13.54
CA ALA A 516 2.39 38.75 14.51
C ALA A 516 1.64 38.67 15.85
N ARG A 517 0.79 37.66 16.05
CA ARG A 517 -0.04 37.51 17.26
C ARG A 517 0.76 36.93 18.42
N ASP A 518 0.30 37.24 19.64
CA ASP A 518 0.78 36.60 20.88
C ASP A 518 0.18 35.19 20.99
N LEU A 519 0.89 34.19 20.51
CA LEU A 519 0.47 32.81 20.45
C LEU A 519 1.40 31.93 21.28
N ASP A 520 0.87 30.86 21.83
CA ASP A 520 1.62 29.78 22.43
C ASP A 520 1.64 28.57 21.50
N VAL A 521 2.77 27.88 21.49
CA VAL A 521 2.93 26.62 20.77
C VAL A 521 2.95 25.51 21.80
N ARG A 522 1.99 24.58 21.66
CA ARG A 522 1.95 23.35 22.43
C ARG A 522 2.47 22.23 21.56
N LEU A 523 3.57 21.64 21.97
CA LEU A 523 4.17 20.48 21.33
C LEU A 523 3.92 19.25 22.20
N THR A 524 3.21 18.27 21.68
CA THR A 524 2.96 16.98 22.35
C THR A 524 3.74 15.88 21.66
N THR A 525 4.62 15.23 22.40
CA THR A 525 5.31 14.00 22.01
C THR A 525 4.62 12.81 22.67
N LYS A 526 5.06 11.61 22.36
CA LYS A 526 4.60 10.37 23.00
C LYS A 526 4.75 10.40 24.53
N ASN A 527 5.80 11.07 25.04
CA ASN A 527 6.21 11.02 26.43
C ASN A 527 6.05 12.36 27.18
N SER A 528 5.83 13.47 26.48
CA SER A 528 5.89 14.80 27.07
C SER A 528 5.04 15.82 26.30
N THR A 529 4.63 16.88 27.00
CA THR A 529 4.00 18.05 26.39
C THR A 529 4.76 19.31 26.81
N PHE A 530 5.03 20.18 25.85
CA PHE A 530 5.77 21.42 26.04
C PHE A 530 4.89 22.59 25.58
N ASP A 531 4.76 23.62 26.40
CA ASP A 531 4.04 24.87 26.08
C ASP A 531 5.02 26.03 26.09
N ASN A 532 5.25 26.68 24.96
CA ASN A 532 6.16 27.81 24.84
C ASN A 532 5.56 28.94 24.00
N ALA A 533 5.93 30.16 24.35
CA ALA A 533 5.51 31.36 23.65
C ALA A 533 6.25 31.54 22.33
N ALA A 534 5.51 31.73 21.23
CA ALA A 534 6.10 32.07 19.94
C ALA A 534 6.56 33.52 19.88
N VAL A 535 7.69 33.76 19.24
CA VAL A 535 8.23 35.11 19.00
C VAL A 535 8.19 35.39 17.51
N SER A 536 7.45 36.40 17.10
CA SER A 536 7.30 36.81 15.69
C SER A 536 6.86 35.66 14.78
N GLY A 537 5.95 34.80 15.26
CA GLY A 537 5.41 33.67 14.50
C GLY A 537 6.37 32.49 14.32
N ALA A 538 7.42 32.40 15.11
CA ALA A 538 8.34 31.27 15.06
C ALA A 538 8.77 30.81 16.46
N LEU A 539 9.03 29.54 16.61
CA LEU A 539 9.55 28.93 17.83
C LEU A 539 10.43 27.71 17.50
N ARG A 540 11.43 27.48 18.35
CA ARG A 540 12.27 26.27 18.30
C ARG A 540 12.16 25.50 19.60
N PHE A 541 12.04 24.19 19.48
CA PHE A 541 12.19 23.26 20.58
C PHE A 541 13.47 22.47 20.36
N SER A 542 14.30 22.35 21.37
CA SER A 542 15.44 21.46 21.40
C SER A 542 15.09 20.28 22.31
N LEU A 543 14.94 19.10 21.76
CA LEU A 543 14.48 17.91 22.46
C LEU A 543 15.60 16.89 22.60
N ASP A 544 15.69 16.29 23.77
CA ASP A 544 16.65 15.20 24.03
C ASP A 544 16.15 13.88 23.42
N VAL A 545 17.04 13.24 22.65
CA VAL A 545 16.79 11.94 22.04
C VAL A 545 17.62 10.87 22.78
N PRO A 546 17.07 9.71 23.11
CA PRO A 546 15.69 9.28 22.91
C PRO A 546 14.72 9.61 24.06
N SER A 547 15.13 10.37 25.08
CA SER A 547 14.35 10.50 26.33
C SER A 547 13.02 11.26 26.14
N GLN A 548 13.02 12.30 25.31
CA GLN A 548 11.83 13.14 25.08
C GLN A 548 11.13 12.80 23.77
N VAL A 549 11.87 12.38 22.75
CA VAL A 549 11.40 12.05 21.42
C VAL A 549 12.35 11.06 20.76
N GLU A 550 11.83 10.18 19.91
CA GLU A 550 12.62 9.30 19.04
C GLU A 550 12.53 9.76 17.58
N ILE A 551 13.56 9.51 16.79
CA ILE A 551 13.52 9.75 15.34
C ILE A 551 12.45 8.85 14.74
N GLY A 552 11.57 9.43 13.90
CA GLY A 552 10.41 8.76 13.34
C GLY A 552 9.15 8.85 14.22
N ASP A 553 9.23 9.38 15.46
CA ASP A 553 8.03 9.66 16.24
C ASP A 553 7.20 10.76 15.60
N THR A 554 5.89 10.62 15.68
CA THR A 554 4.97 11.69 15.30
C THR A 554 4.75 12.61 16.48
N VAL A 555 4.94 13.91 16.28
CA VAL A 555 4.63 14.95 17.24
C VAL A 555 3.41 15.75 16.80
N HIS A 556 2.62 16.17 17.77
CA HIS A 556 1.47 17.03 17.53
C HIS A 556 1.80 18.45 17.98
N VAL A 557 1.70 19.39 17.07
CA VAL A 557 1.91 20.82 17.30
C VAL A 557 0.58 21.54 17.24
N GLN A 558 0.21 22.22 18.31
CA GLN A 558 -1.00 23.03 18.39
C GLN A 558 -0.63 24.50 18.63
N ILE A 559 -1.27 25.40 17.92
CA ILE A 559 -1.14 26.83 18.11
C ILE A 559 -2.31 27.32 18.92
N VAL A 560 -2.02 27.91 20.08
CA VAL A 560 -3.02 28.28 21.06
C VAL A 560 -3.01 29.79 21.25
N ASP A 561 -4.17 30.41 21.21
CA ASP A 561 -4.32 31.83 21.56
C ASP A 561 -4.12 32.00 23.07
N ARG A 562 -3.09 32.74 23.45
CA ARG A 562 -2.67 32.92 24.86
C ARG A 562 -3.76 33.49 25.76
N LYS A 563 -4.66 34.31 25.23
CA LYS A 563 -5.71 34.98 26.00
C LYS A 563 -6.94 34.13 26.20
N SER A 564 -7.34 33.42 25.17
CA SER A 564 -8.58 32.63 25.18
C SER A 564 -8.35 31.13 25.48
N GLY A 565 -7.12 30.64 25.33
CA GLY A 565 -6.81 29.21 25.40
C GLY A 565 -7.34 28.41 24.21
N THR A 566 -7.82 29.05 23.16
CA THR A 566 -8.41 28.42 21.99
C THR A 566 -7.31 27.93 21.05
N VAL A 567 -7.43 26.68 20.55
CA VAL A 567 -6.56 26.16 19.49
C VAL A 567 -6.98 26.80 18.17
N LEU A 568 -6.03 27.45 17.50
CA LEU A 568 -6.24 28.19 16.24
C LEU A 568 -5.75 27.44 15.02
N GLY A 569 -4.89 26.45 15.21
CA GLY A 569 -4.34 25.60 14.16
C GLY A 569 -3.55 24.47 14.79
N ASP A 570 -3.38 23.39 14.05
CA ASP A 570 -2.58 22.25 14.47
C ASP A 570 -1.93 21.56 13.28
N ALA A 571 -0.86 20.81 13.54
CA ALA A 571 -0.17 19.99 12.58
C ALA A 571 0.46 18.77 13.24
N LEU A 572 0.59 17.71 12.48
CA LEU A 572 1.39 16.54 12.82
C LEU A 572 2.67 16.56 12.01
N ALA A 573 3.78 16.19 12.63
CA ALA A 573 5.05 16.04 11.93
C ALA A 573 5.82 14.83 12.45
N VAL A 574 6.60 14.22 11.58
CA VAL A 574 7.51 13.13 11.92
C VAL A 574 8.87 13.72 12.23
N ILE A 575 9.48 13.28 13.32
CA ILE A 575 10.77 13.79 13.79
C ILE A 575 11.90 13.29 12.89
N GLU A 576 12.67 14.22 12.36
CA GLU A 576 13.88 13.99 11.59
C GLU A 576 15.15 14.05 12.46
N ALA A 577 16.24 13.48 11.96
CA ALA A 577 17.45 13.26 12.74
C ALA A 577 18.11 14.54 13.28
N ASN A 578 18.09 15.62 12.52
CA ASN A 578 18.78 16.87 12.89
C ASN A 578 17.80 17.99 13.20
N GLU A 579 16.86 18.20 12.32
CA GLU A 579 15.90 19.30 12.41
C GLU A 579 14.59 18.91 11.71
N THR A 580 13.48 19.13 12.38
CA THR A 580 12.14 18.97 11.81
C THR A 580 11.51 20.37 11.65
N ALA A 581 11.17 20.75 10.43
CA ALA A 581 10.50 22.02 10.15
C ALA A 581 8.99 21.81 10.00
N ILE A 582 8.20 22.56 10.76
CA ILE A 582 6.74 22.46 10.77
C ILE A 582 6.14 23.84 10.49
N THR A 583 5.27 23.93 9.49
CA THR A 583 4.49 25.15 9.24
C THR A 583 3.04 24.89 9.65
N VAL A 584 2.51 25.74 10.53
CA VAL A 584 1.11 25.66 10.98
C VAL A 584 0.37 26.92 10.54
N GLU A 585 -0.66 26.74 9.73
CA GLU A 585 -1.54 27.84 9.35
C GLU A 585 -2.60 28.04 10.43
N VAL A 586 -2.74 29.29 10.90
CA VAL A 586 -3.74 29.66 11.90
C VAL A 586 -4.87 30.41 11.26
N HIS A 587 -6.07 30.09 11.67
CA HIS A 587 -7.29 30.76 11.26
C HIS A 587 -7.82 31.64 12.38
N GLN A 588 -8.58 32.69 12.05
CA GLN A 588 -9.29 33.43 13.10
C GLN A 588 -10.24 32.46 13.82
N ALA A 589 -10.22 32.51 15.16
CA ALA A 589 -11.22 31.77 15.92
C ALA A 589 -12.61 32.12 15.38
N PRO A 590 -13.48 31.15 15.09
CA PRO A 590 -14.82 31.45 14.65
C PRO A 590 -15.45 32.38 15.71
N GLN A 591 -15.84 33.58 15.29
CA GLN A 591 -16.60 34.46 16.16
C GLN A 591 -17.79 33.66 16.63
N LYS A 592 -17.96 33.55 17.94
CA LYS A 592 -19.11 32.92 18.55
C LYS A 592 -20.32 33.72 18.11
N GLU A 593 -20.89 33.36 16.96
CA GLU A 593 -22.21 33.86 16.58
C GLU A 593 -23.16 33.44 17.69
N MET A 594 -23.68 34.39 18.41
CA MET A 594 -24.77 34.13 19.34
C MET A 594 -25.91 33.58 18.49
N PRO A 595 -26.41 32.39 18.77
CA PRO A 595 -27.49 31.81 17.97
C PRO A 595 -28.65 32.78 18.02
N THR A 596 -29.04 33.31 16.86
CA THR A 596 -30.30 34.04 16.72
C THR A 596 -31.40 33.10 17.16
N SER A 597 -32.45 33.64 17.77
CA SER A 597 -33.57 32.88 18.35
C SER A 597 -34.17 31.84 17.39
N ALA A 598 -34.04 32.05 16.08
CA ALA A 598 -34.45 31.12 15.04
C ALA A 598 -33.53 29.87 14.95
N THR A 599 -32.22 29.99 15.13
CA THR A 599 -31.27 28.86 15.09
C THR A 599 -31.43 27.97 16.32
N LEU A 600 -31.75 28.57 17.48
CA LEU A 600 -32.07 27.83 18.70
C LEU A 600 -33.35 26.99 18.55
N LEU A 601 -34.34 27.50 17.83
CA LEU A 601 -35.62 26.79 17.60
C LEU A 601 -35.41 25.56 16.67
N VAL A 602 -34.56 25.68 15.66
CA VAL A 602 -34.24 24.56 14.75
C VAL A 602 -33.39 23.47 15.43
N ALA A 603 -32.48 23.86 16.33
CA ALA A 603 -31.67 22.89 17.09
C ALA A 603 -32.48 22.12 18.15
N LEU A 604 -33.59 22.69 18.63
CA LEU A 604 -34.46 22.02 19.64
C LEU A 604 -35.52 21.13 19.01
N LEU A 605 -35.86 21.30 17.73
CA LEU A 605 -36.91 20.53 17.05
C LEU A 605 -36.65 19.00 17.02
N PRO A 606 -35.43 18.49 16.79
CA PRO A 606 -35.17 17.06 16.85
C PRO A 606 -35.33 16.48 18.26
N GLY A 607 -34.93 17.21 19.29
CA GLY A 607 -35.06 16.79 20.69
C GLY A 607 -36.55 16.75 21.14
N LEU A 608 -37.36 17.70 20.70
CA LEU A 608 -38.80 17.74 21.03
C LEU A 608 -39.57 16.61 20.32
N LEU A 609 -39.17 16.26 19.08
CA LEU A 609 -39.77 15.12 18.34
C LEU A 609 -39.44 13.78 18.98
N ILE A 610 -38.22 13.60 19.49
CA ILE A 610 -37.82 12.37 20.22
C ILE A 610 -38.62 12.27 21.54
N LEU A 611 -38.76 13.36 22.29
CA LEU A 611 -39.54 13.39 23.55
C LEU A 611 -41.04 13.11 23.31
N LEU A 612 -41.61 13.59 22.22
CA LEU A 612 -42.99 13.31 21.84
C LEU A 612 -43.18 11.86 21.39
N PHE A 613 -42.18 11.27 20.75
CA PHE A 613 -42.23 9.86 20.34
C PHE A 613 -42.11 8.92 21.54
N ASP A 614 -41.24 9.23 22.51
CA ASP A 614 -41.10 8.47 23.74
C ASP A 614 -42.34 8.60 24.62
N LEU A 615 -42.98 9.77 24.64
CA LEU A 615 -44.24 9.98 25.38
C LEU A 615 -45.41 9.21 24.75
N GLN A 616 -45.46 9.09 23.43
CA GLN A 616 -46.47 8.26 22.74
C GLN A 616 -46.27 6.76 22.99
N LEU A 617 -45.01 6.29 23.03
CA LEU A 617 -44.67 4.91 23.39
C LEU A 617 -45.04 4.61 24.84
N TYR A 618 -44.72 5.52 25.76
CA TYR A 618 -45.06 5.38 27.19
C TYR A 618 -46.57 5.38 27.46
N LEU A 619 -47.34 6.21 26.74
CA LEU A 619 -48.82 6.24 26.86
C LEU A 619 -49.49 5.06 26.14
N GLY A 620 -48.85 4.50 25.11
CA GLY A 620 -49.32 3.30 24.41
C GLY A 620 -49.22 2.03 25.25
N ASP A 621 -48.18 1.90 26.05
CA ASP A 621 -47.96 0.76 26.93
C ASP A 621 -48.91 0.77 28.17
N LYS A 622 -49.30 1.94 28.67
CA LYS A 622 -50.27 2.03 29.78
C LYS A 622 -51.69 1.61 29.39
N LYS A 623 -52.05 1.59 28.12
CA LYS A 623 -53.37 1.12 27.65
C LYS A 623 -53.45 -0.40 27.47
N LYS A 624 -52.33 -1.12 27.51
CA LYS A 624 -52.31 -2.60 27.37
C LYS A 624 -52.33 -3.38 28.71
N GLY A 625 -52.28 -2.70 29.83
CA GLY A 625 -52.18 -3.32 31.17
C GLY A 625 -53.42 -3.24 32.04
N ARG A 626 -54.62 -3.66 31.58
CA ARG A 626 -55.74 -4.02 32.46
C ARG A 626 -56.68 -4.99 31.76
N LYS A 627 -56.58 -6.25 32.06
CA LYS A 627 -57.74 -7.19 32.10
C LYS A 627 -57.84 -7.82 33.48
N PRO A 628 -58.99 -7.78 34.09
CA PRO A 628 -59.22 -8.40 35.41
C PRO A 628 -59.41 -9.90 35.26
N ALA A 629 -59.03 -10.59 36.31
CA ALA A 629 -59.33 -12.02 36.53
C ALA A 629 -60.83 -12.32 36.54
N ARG A 630 -61.19 -13.35 35.82
CA ARG A 630 -62.12 -14.39 36.21
C ARG A 630 -61.83 -15.69 35.49
#